data_e80223b886eb3dbbd2fe49a4e59cb472
#
_entry.id   e80223b886eb3dbbd2fe49a4e59cb472
#
_cell.length_a   1.000
_cell.length_b   1.000
_cell.length_c   1.000
_cell.angle_alpha   90.00
_cell.angle_beta   90.00
_cell.angle_gamma   90.00
#
_symmetry.space_group_name_H-M   'P 1'
#
loop_
_entity.id
_entity.type
_entity.pdbx_description
1 polymer ?
#
loop_
_entity_poly.entity_id
_entity_poly.type
_entity_poly.pdbx_seq_one_letter_code
_entity_poly.pdbx_strand_id
1 'polypeptide(L)'
;MKKTLYLMRHGQTLFNVRRKIQGACDSPLTELGIKQAEHVRKYFKEINLDHAYSSTAERSSDTLEIILEGRMPYGRSKSLKERNFGTFEGESEDLNPTDREVHRTFFVPYGGEHASETEERMVKFLTEVMDKEDHHTVLAVSHAGASIQFMSHWVNPWSVLKGKIPNCTIFKYEYEKQVFKLAEIIYPDLDNNTFEFQEVIY
;
A
#
# COMPACT_ATOMS: atom_id res chain seq x y z
N MET A 1 -20.56 -6.00 12.55
CA MET A 1 -20.61 -6.63 11.21
C MET A 1 -19.19 -6.62 10.67
N LYS A 2 -18.71 -7.73 10.12
CA LYS A 2 -17.37 -7.87 9.56
C LYS A 2 -17.27 -7.07 8.25
N LYS A 3 -16.23 -6.26 8.11
CA LYS A 3 -15.95 -5.43 6.95
C LYS A 3 -14.63 -5.83 6.30
N THR A 4 -14.38 -5.41 5.07
CA THR A 4 -13.17 -5.78 4.31
C THR A 4 -12.41 -4.53 3.86
N LEU A 5 -11.12 -4.47 4.17
CA LEU A 5 -10.20 -3.50 3.61
C LEU A 5 -9.22 -4.20 2.65
N TYR A 6 -9.14 -3.70 1.44
CA TYR A 6 -8.08 -4.01 0.49
C TYR A 6 -7.06 -2.86 0.52
N LEU A 7 -5.90 -3.08 1.15
CA LEU A 7 -4.78 -2.14 1.13
C LEU A 7 -3.81 -2.58 0.05
N MET A 8 -3.49 -1.70 -0.89
CA MET A 8 -2.73 -2.08 -2.08
C MET A 8 -1.53 -1.16 -2.31
N ARG A 9 -0.41 -1.73 -2.76
CA ARG A 9 0.72 -0.98 -3.29
C ARG A 9 0.42 -0.47 -4.69
N HIS A 10 0.84 0.76 -5.01
CA HIS A 10 0.76 1.34 -6.37
C HIS A 10 1.50 0.52 -7.43
N GLY A 11 1.20 0.75 -8.71
CA GLY A 11 1.88 0.18 -9.89
C GLY A 11 3.35 0.62 -10.00
N GLN A 12 4.12 -0.07 -10.85
CA GLN A 12 5.54 0.24 -11.05
C GLN A 12 5.73 1.68 -11.56
N THR A 13 6.70 2.38 -10.94
CA THR A 13 7.09 3.75 -11.30
C THR A 13 8.48 3.79 -11.93
N LEU A 14 8.80 4.92 -12.56
CA LEU A 14 10.14 5.19 -13.07
C LEU A 14 11.21 5.09 -11.98
N PHE A 15 10.91 5.54 -10.74
CA PHE A 15 11.84 5.44 -9.62
C PHE A 15 12.03 4.00 -9.14
N ASN A 16 11.01 3.14 -9.22
CA ASN A 16 11.21 1.71 -8.96
C ASN A 16 12.21 1.08 -9.93
N VAL A 17 12.11 1.41 -11.24
CA VAL A 17 13.05 0.93 -12.26
C VAL A 17 14.46 1.46 -12.02
N ARG A 18 14.58 2.73 -11.65
CA ARG A 18 15.86 3.41 -11.39
C ARG A 18 16.43 3.12 -10.00
N ARG A 19 15.75 2.31 -9.20
CA ARG A 19 16.13 2.00 -7.81
C ARG A 19 16.38 3.26 -6.98
N LYS A 20 15.40 4.18 -7.00
CA LYS A 20 15.42 5.43 -6.24
C LYS A 20 14.51 5.35 -5.02
N ILE A 21 14.96 5.90 -3.90
CA ILE A 21 14.15 6.09 -2.69
C ILE A 21 12.98 7.00 -3.03
N GLN A 22 11.77 6.53 -2.79
CA GLN A 22 10.55 7.23 -3.20
C GLN A 22 9.53 7.24 -2.06
N GLY A 23 9.59 8.25 -1.23
CA GLY A 23 8.63 8.51 -0.15
C GLY A 23 7.75 9.72 -0.46
N ALA A 24 8.19 10.91 -0.04
CA ALA A 24 7.49 12.17 -0.30
C ALA A 24 7.60 12.62 -1.77
N CYS A 25 8.75 12.37 -2.43
CA CYS A 25 8.91 12.61 -3.87
C CYS A 25 8.07 11.64 -4.69
N ASP A 26 7.82 11.98 -5.96
CA ASP A 26 7.00 11.19 -6.86
C ASP A 26 7.68 10.96 -8.21
N SER A 27 7.22 9.95 -8.94
CA SER A 27 7.57 9.70 -10.32
C SER A 27 6.42 8.97 -11.03
N PRO A 28 6.25 9.15 -12.34
CA PRO A 28 5.13 8.60 -13.08
C PRO A 28 5.15 7.06 -13.09
N LEU A 29 3.97 6.46 -13.29
CA LEU A 29 3.86 5.05 -13.61
C LEU A 29 4.59 4.75 -14.92
N THR A 30 5.22 3.58 -14.99
CA THR A 30 5.76 3.05 -16.25
C THR A 30 4.63 2.40 -17.07
N GLU A 31 4.89 2.08 -18.33
CA GLU A 31 3.95 1.27 -19.13
C GLU A 31 3.64 -0.07 -18.45
N LEU A 32 4.63 -0.68 -17.79
CA LEU A 32 4.41 -1.90 -17.00
C LEU A 32 3.52 -1.60 -15.78
N GLY A 33 3.73 -0.47 -15.09
CA GLY A 33 2.90 -0.07 -13.96
C GLY A 33 1.43 0.14 -14.33
N ILE A 34 1.18 0.71 -15.52
CA ILE A 34 -0.17 0.86 -16.08
C ILE A 34 -0.79 -0.54 -16.34
N LYS A 35 -0.05 -1.44 -17.02
CA LYS A 35 -0.51 -2.82 -17.27
C LYS A 35 -0.79 -3.59 -15.97
N GLN A 36 0.03 -3.37 -14.92
CA GLN A 36 -0.20 -3.97 -13.60
C GLN A 36 -1.53 -3.49 -13.01
N ALA A 37 -1.82 -2.19 -13.05
CA ALA A 37 -3.06 -1.63 -12.57
C ALA A 37 -4.28 -2.13 -13.39
N GLU A 38 -4.16 -2.21 -14.71
CA GLU A 38 -5.18 -2.77 -15.61
C GLU A 38 -5.44 -4.26 -15.33
N HIS A 39 -4.41 -5.03 -14.98
CA HIS A 39 -4.56 -6.42 -14.57
C HIS A 39 -5.35 -6.52 -13.27
N VAL A 40 -4.97 -5.74 -12.25
CA VAL A 40 -5.66 -5.71 -10.96
C VAL A 40 -7.10 -5.19 -11.08
N ARG A 41 -7.40 -4.30 -12.04
CA ARG A 41 -8.77 -3.90 -12.35
C ARG A 41 -9.68 -5.10 -12.60
N LYS A 42 -9.19 -6.17 -13.25
CA LYS A 42 -9.97 -7.40 -13.51
C LYS A 42 -10.41 -8.06 -12.20
N TYR A 43 -9.53 -8.09 -11.20
CA TYR A 43 -9.85 -8.61 -9.86
C TYR A 43 -10.95 -7.78 -9.18
N PHE A 44 -10.84 -6.44 -9.22
CA PHE A 44 -11.81 -5.56 -8.58
C PHE A 44 -13.11 -5.36 -9.36
N LYS A 45 -13.21 -5.83 -10.61
CA LYS A 45 -14.49 -5.83 -11.35
C LYS A 45 -15.53 -6.75 -10.71
N GLU A 46 -15.10 -7.85 -10.10
CA GLU A 46 -15.97 -8.84 -9.46
C GLU A 46 -16.26 -8.49 -7.98
N ILE A 47 -15.68 -7.42 -7.46
CA ILE A 47 -15.82 -6.97 -6.07
C ILE A 47 -16.69 -5.73 -6.03
N ASN A 48 -17.76 -5.79 -5.23
CA ASN A 48 -18.60 -4.63 -4.97
C ASN A 48 -17.91 -3.71 -3.94
N LEU A 49 -17.15 -2.73 -4.42
CA LEU A 49 -16.52 -1.72 -3.57
C LEU A 49 -17.54 -0.64 -3.18
N ASP A 50 -17.60 -0.30 -1.90
CA ASP A 50 -18.43 0.81 -1.40
C ASP A 50 -17.68 2.13 -1.50
N HIS A 51 -16.40 2.14 -1.09
CA HIS A 51 -15.55 3.33 -1.07
C HIS A 51 -14.13 3.02 -1.52
N ALA A 52 -13.45 4.05 -2.04
CA ALA A 52 -12.07 3.96 -2.44
C ALA A 52 -11.26 5.17 -1.97
N TYR A 53 -10.00 4.95 -1.65
CA TYR A 53 -9.06 5.96 -1.18
C TYR A 53 -7.70 5.80 -1.84
N SER A 54 -6.97 6.90 -2.03
CA SER A 54 -5.56 6.85 -2.41
C SER A 54 -4.70 7.72 -1.52
N SER A 55 -3.42 7.43 -1.49
CA SER A 55 -2.41 8.39 -1.08
C SER A 55 -2.52 9.66 -1.94
N THR A 56 -2.00 10.79 -1.45
CA THR A 56 -1.90 12.02 -2.25
C THR A 56 -0.75 12.00 -3.25
N ALA A 57 0.09 10.96 -3.28
CA ALA A 57 1.09 10.75 -4.32
C ALA A 57 0.40 10.37 -5.64
N GLU A 58 0.84 10.98 -6.76
CA GLU A 58 0.22 10.76 -8.08
C GLU A 58 0.25 9.29 -8.49
N ARG A 59 1.39 8.60 -8.30
CA ARG A 59 1.52 7.16 -8.58
C ARG A 59 0.42 6.29 -7.95
N SER A 60 -0.06 6.67 -6.77
CA SER A 60 -1.13 5.94 -6.08
C SER A 60 -2.51 6.31 -6.63
N SER A 61 -2.74 7.60 -6.90
CA SER A 61 -3.97 8.09 -7.51
C SER A 61 -4.16 7.52 -8.91
N ASP A 62 -3.13 7.60 -9.75
CA ASP A 62 -3.14 7.08 -11.12
C ASP A 62 -3.42 5.58 -11.14
N THR A 63 -2.78 4.82 -10.22
CA THR A 63 -3.05 3.39 -10.07
C THR A 63 -4.53 3.14 -9.73
N LEU A 64 -5.08 3.89 -8.76
CA LEU A 64 -6.48 3.74 -8.35
C LEU A 64 -7.44 4.14 -9.47
N GLU A 65 -7.17 5.24 -10.18
CA GLU A 65 -8.01 5.71 -11.29
C GLU A 65 -8.09 4.68 -12.41
N ILE A 66 -6.98 4.02 -12.76
CA ILE A 66 -6.96 2.92 -13.72
C ILE A 66 -7.83 1.75 -13.22
N ILE A 67 -7.75 1.40 -11.94
CA ILE A 67 -8.54 0.30 -11.36
C ILE A 67 -10.03 0.65 -11.35
N LEU A 68 -10.38 1.85 -10.95
CA LEU A 68 -11.77 2.27 -10.83
C LEU A 68 -12.43 2.55 -12.19
N GLU A 69 -11.67 3.00 -13.19
CA GLU A 69 -12.19 3.31 -14.54
C GLU A 69 -13.42 4.26 -14.49
N GLY A 70 -13.41 5.20 -13.55
CA GLY A 70 -14.48 6.16 -13.36
C GLY A 70 -15.77 5.61 -12.72
N ARG A 71 -15.80 4.35 -12.29
CA ARG A 71 -17.00 3.69 -11.72
C ARG A 71 -17.50 4.33 -10.43
N MET A 72 -16.64 4.98 -9.67
CA MET A 72 -16.99 5.63 -8.41
C MET A 72 -16.02 6.76 -8.07
N PRO A 73 -16.42 7.76 -7.26
CA PRO A 73 -15.52 8.73 -6.70
C PRO A 73 -14.58 8.08 -5.67
N TYR A 74 -13.45 8.72 -5.40
CA TYR A 74 -12.53 8.29 -4.36
C TYR A 74 -11.98 9.47 -3.53
N GLY A 75 -11.57 9.18 -2.30
CA GLY A 75 -10.91 10.15 -1.42
C GLY A 75 -9.38 10.08 -1.53
N ARG A 76 -8.71 11.22 -1.27
CA ARG A 76 -7.23 11.27 -1.17
C ARG A 76 -6.82 11.65 0.24
N SER A 77 -5.82 10.95 0.80
CA SER A 77 -5.32 11.23 2.14
C SER A 77 -3.80 11.25 2.22
N LYS A 78 -3.26 12.27 2.91
CA LYS A 78 -1.83 12.30 3.25
C LYS A 78 -1.44 11.16 4.20
N SER A 79 -2.37 10.67 5.00
CA SER A 79 -2.13 9.54 5.91
C SER A 79 -1.80 8.23 5.20
N LEU A 80 -2.16 8.10 3.91
CA LEU A 80 -1.81 6.95 3.07
C LEU A 80 -0.47 7.11 2.34
N LYS A 81 0.26 8.23 2.52
CA LYS A 81 1.56 8.43 1.85
C LYS A 81 2.59 7.41 2.33
N GLU A 82 3.61 7.19 1.47
CA GLU A 82 4.80 6.47 1.87
C GLU A 82 5.51 7.22 3.02
N ARG A 83 6.35 6.52 3.74
CA ARG A 83 7.26 7.12 4.71
C ARG A 83 8.06 8.23 4.05
N ASN A 84 8.23 9.34 4.75
CA ASN A 84 9.14 10.41 4.32
C ASN A 84 10.57 10.01 4.66
N PHE A 85 11.47 10.07 3.69
CA PHE A 85 12.88 9.73 3.85
C PHE A 85 13.80 10.96 3.98
N GLY A 86 13.21 12.17 4.12
CA GLY A 86 13.95 13.41 4.31
C GLY A 86 14.89 13.72 3.13
N THR A 87 16.14 14.05 3.42
CA THR A 87 17.15 14.38 2.40
C THR A 87 17.55 13.20 1.50
N PHE A 88 17.12 11.97 1.81
CA PHE A 88 17.34 10.78 0.98
C PHE A 88 16.31 10.61 -0.13
N GLU A 89 15.30 11.47 -0.21
CA GLU A 89 14.29 11.43 -1.27
C GLU A 89 14.93 11.56 -2.67
N GLY A 90 14.70 10.57 -3.55
CA GLY A 90 15.28 10.51 -4.89
C GLY A 90 16.72 9.98 -4.96
N GLU A 91 17.35 9.69 -3.84
CA GLU A 91 18.67 9.06 -3.80
C GLU A 91 18.61 7.55 -4.15
N SER A 92 19.76 6.90 -4.27
CA SER A 92 19.82 5.46 -4.56
C SER A 92 19.25 4.62 -3.42
N GLU A 93 18.47 3.58 -3.73
CA GLU A 93 18.05 2.57 -2.76
C GLU A 93 19.23 1.84 -2.09
N ASP A 94 20.42 1.87 -2.70
CA ASP A 94 21.64 1.28 -2.11
C ASP A 94 22.09 2.00 -0.83
N LEU A 95 21.60 3.21 -0.58
CA LEU A 95 21.83 3.96 0.65
C LEU A 95 20.91 3.53 1.81
N ASN A 96 19.92 2.69 1.56
CA ASN A 96 19.06 2.17 2.61
C ASN A 96 19.86 1.25 3.55
N PRO A 97 19.67 1.39 4.86
CA PRO A 97 20.20 0.41 5.81
C PRO A 97 19.70 -1.00 5.49
N THR A 98 20.58 -1.98 5.54
CA THR A 98 20.23 -3.39 5.35
C THR A 98 19.60 -4.00 6.60
N ASP A 99 19.99 -3.49 7.78
CA ASP A 99 19.40 -3.87 9.05
C ASP A 99 18.02 -3.21 9.22
N ARG A 100 17.02 -4.01 9.54
CA ARG A 100 15.62 -3.56 9.63
C ARG A 100 15.35 -2.66 10.82
N GLU A 101 15.97 -2.91 11.95
CA GLU A 101 15.80 -2.08 13.15
C GLU A 101 16.47 -0.72 12.96
N VAL A 102 17.67 -0.72 12.38
CA VAL A 102 18.35 0.53 11.98
C VAL A 102 17.48 1.32 10.99
N HIS A 103 16.90 0.65 10.00
CA HIS A 103 16.03 1.30 9.00
C HIS A 103 14.85 2.03 9.64
N ARG A 104 14.34 1.60 10.79
CA ARG A 104 13.20 2.23 11.48
C ARG A 104 13.46 3.68 11.90
N THR A 105 14.71 4.01 12.25
CA THR A 105 15.10 5.31 12.82
C THR A 105 16.06 6.09 11.93
N PHE A 106 16.72 5.43 10.99
CA PHE A 106 17.85 5.95 10.21
C PHE A 106 17.57 7.32 9.56
N PHE A 107 16.38 7.54 9.04
CA PHE A 107 16.05 8.74 8.28
C PHE A 107 15.65 9.94 9.17
N VAL A 108 15.39 9.74 10.47
CA VAL A 108 14.93 10.80 11.38
C VAL A 108 15.91 11.98 11.48
N PRO A 109 17.23 11.76 11.66
CA PRO A 109 18.19 12.87 11.71
C PRO A 109 18.29 13.67 10.40
N TYR A 110 17.75 13.13 9.31
CA TYR A 110 17.78 13.71 7.97
C TYR A 110 16.42 14.31 7.57
N GLY A 111 15.53 14.55 8.53
CA GLY A 111 14.20 15.12 8.29
C GLY A 111 13.15 14.13 7.78
N GLY A 112 13.44 12.82 7.87
CA GLY A 112 12.48 11.77 7.55
C GLY A 112 11.59 11.38 8.73
N GLU A 113 10.55 10.59 8.48
CA GLU A 113 9.66 10.03 9.50
C GLU A 113 10.32 8.87 10.25
N HIS A 114 10.04 8.73 11.53
CA HIS A 114 10.21 7.48 12.24
C HIS A 114 9.19 6.44 11.74
N ALA A 115 9.55 5.15 11.75
CA ALA A 115 8.64 4.10 11.28
C ALA A 115 7.30 4.08 12.04
N SER A 116 7.30 4.36 13.35
CA SER A 116 6.07 4.41 14.15
C SER A 116 5.15 5.57 13.78
N GLU A 117 5.68 6.71 13.32
CA GLU A 117 4.83 7.83 12.88
C GLU A 117 4.02 7.43 11.63
N THR A 118 4.66 6.68 10.71
CA THR A 118 3.97 6.11 9.55
C THR A 118 2.92 5.08 9.98
N GLU A 119 3.25 4.19 10.93
CA GLU A 119 2.34 3.21 11.51
C GLU A 119 1.11 3.89 12.13
N GLU A 120 1.33 4.84 13.03
CA GLU A 120 0.27 5.55 13.77
C GLU A 120 -0.71 6.26 12.84
N ARG A 121 -0.19 7.02 11.83
CA ARG A 121 -1.06 7.74 10.90
C ARG A 121 -1.87 6.80 9.99
N MET A 122 -1.28 5.67 9.58
CA MET A 122 -1.96 4.65 8.77
C MET A 122 -3.07 3.97 9.57
N VAL A 123 -2.74 3.52 10.80
CA VAL A 123 -3.71 2.85 11.70
C VAL A 123 -4.87 3.78 12.03
N LYS A 124 -4.57 5.01 12.45
CA LYS A 124 -5.59 6.01 12.78
C LYS A 124 -6.54 6.25 11.60
N PHE A 125 -5.99 6.58 10.43
CA PHE A 125 -6.80 6.92 9.26
C PHE A 125 -7.65 5.73 8.77
N LEU A 126 -7.05 4.54 8.67
CA LEU A 126 -7.78 3.37 8.18
C LEU A 126 -8.85 2.90 9.17
N THR A 127 -8.61 3.06 10.47
CA THR A 127 -9.63 2.82 11.49
C THR A 127 -10.80 3.81 11.36
N GLU A 128 -10.51 5.11 11.23
CA GLU A 128 -11.54 6.14 11.01
C GLU A 128 -12.35 5.88 9.72
N VAL A 129 -11.71 5.40 8.67
CA VAL A 129 -12.37 5.01 7.41
C VAL A 129 -13.30 3.81 7.63
N MET A 130 -12.78 2.75 8.26
CA MET A 130 -13.54 1.51 8.43
C MET A 130 -14.62 1.58 9.52
N ASP A 131 -14.55 2.55 10.43
CA ASP A 131 -15.60 2.78 11.45
C ASP A 131 -16.88 3.40 10.86
N LYS A 132 -16.82 4.04 9.70
CA LYS A 132 -17.99 4.63 9.05
C LYS A 132 -19.02 3.56 8.71
N GLU A 133 -20.31 3.86 8.92
CA GLU A 133 -21.40 2.89 8.78
C GLU A 133 -21.54 2.32 7.37
N ASP A 134 -21.32 3.15 6.36
CA ASP A 134 -21.47 2.81 4.93
C ASP A 134 -20.20 2.20 4.28
N HIS A 135 -19.13 2.01 5.04
CA HIS A 135 -17.85 1.48 4.56
C HIS A 135 -17.72 -0.01 4.89
N HIS A 136 -18.24 -0.89 4.03
CA HIS A 136 -18.18 -2.35 4.22
C HIS A 136 -17.04 -3.01 3.46
N THR A 137 -16.77 -2.53 2.23
CA THR A 137 -15.72 -3.05 1.35
C THR A 137 -14.95 -1.89 0.74
N VAL A 138 -13.76 -1.62 1.26
CA VAL A 138 -12.96 -0.44 0.92
C VAL A 138 -11.67 -0.84 0.22
N LEU A 139 -11.33 -0.12 -0.86
CA LEU A 139 -10.02 -0.19 -1.50
C LEU A 139 -9.19 1.05 -1.13
N ALA A 140 -7.98 0.86 -0.62
CA ALA A 140 -7.02 1.92 -0.35
C ALA A 140 -5.70 1.67 -1.09
N VAL A 141 -5.31 2.56 -2.00
CA VAL A 141 -4.02 2.48 -2.70
C VAL A 141 -2.98 3.33 -1.99
N SER A 142 -1.91 2.68 -1.57
CA SER A 142 -0.81 3.22 -0.77
C SER A 142 0.54 2.72 -1.31
N HIS A 143 1.50 2.46 -0.45
CA HIS A 143 2.89 2.16 -0.77
C HIS A 143 3.39 0.93 0.00
N ALA A 144 4.56 0.39 -0.39
CA ALA A 144 5.11 -0.81 0.23
C ALA A 144 5.49 -0.60 1.70
N GLY A 145 6.28 0.45 1.99
CA GLY A 145 6.74 0.73 3.35
C GLY A 145 5.60 1.09 4.28
N ALA A 146 4.68 1.98 3.85
CA ALA A 146 3.50 2.34 4.62
C ALA A 146 2.61 1.12 4.93
N SER A 147 2.45 0.21 3.96
CA SER A 147 1.68 -1.04 4.17
C SER A 147 2.37 -1.99 5.16
N ILE A 148 3.71 -2.07 5.14
CA ILE A 148 4.49 -2.84 6.13
C ILE A 148 4.28 -2.24 7.54
N GLN A 149 4.35 -0.91 7.68
CA GLN A 149 4.16 -0.26 8.99
C GLN A 149 2.72 -0.46 9.50
N PHE A 150 1.70 -0.35 8.64
CA PHE A 150 0.33 -0.68 9.01
C PHE A 150 0.19 -2.15 9.43
N MET A 151 0.80 -3.07 8.68
CA MET A 151 0.79 -4.50 9.00
C MET A 151 1.47 -4.79 10.35
N SER A 152 2.58 -4.10 10.65
CA SER A 152 3.36 -4.35 11.88
C SER A 152 2.59 -4.07 13.16
N HIS A 153 1.53 -3.26 13.11
CA HIS A 153 0.63 -3.03 14.23
C HIS A 153 -0.17 -4.28 14.62
N TRP A 154 -0.47 -5.16 13.66
CA TRP A 154 -1.39 -6.28 13.82
C TRP A 154 -0.69 -7.65 13.82
N VAL A 155 0.38 -7.79 13.05
CA VAL A 155 1.13 -9.03 12.88
C VAL A 155 2.59 -8.71 12.54
N ASN A 156 3.52 -9.58 12.91
CA ASN A 156 4.89 -9.43 12.47
C ASN A 156 4.96 -9.60 10.93
N PRO A 157 5.27 -8.53 10.14
CA PRO A 157 5.28 -8.62 8.68
C PRO A 157 6.22 -9.72 8.15
N TRP A 158 7.31 -9.95 8.85
CA TRP A 158 8.35 -10.89 8.42
C TRP A 158 8.01 -12.36 8.68
N SER A 159 6.95 -12.64 9.44
CA SER A 159 6.40 -13.98 9.58
C SER A 159 5.46 -14.35 8.44
N VAL A 160 4.94 -13.36 7.70
CA VAL A 160 3.94 -13.57 6.64
C VAL A 160 4.44 -13.18 5.25
N LEU A 161 5.36 -12.22 5.12
CA LEU A 161 5.90 -11.77 3.83
C LEU A 161 7.02 -12.71 3.36
N LYS A 162 6.96 -13.17 2.12
CA LYS A 162 7.97 -14.04 1.48
C LYS A 162 9.14 -13.28 0.83
N GLY A 163 9.29 -11.99 1.10
CA GLY A 163 10.35 -11.16 0.52
C GLY A 163 9.91 -9.74 0.18
N LYS A 164 10.39 -9.19 -0.94
CA LYS A 164 9.96 -7.89 -1.43
C LYS A 164 8.49 -7.93 -1.82
N ILE A 165 7.77 -6.85 -1.52
CA ILE A 165 6.38 -6.67 -1.93
C ILE A 165 6.36 -6.21 -3.40
N PRO A 166 5.88 -6.99 -4.37
CA PRO A 166 5.72 -6.54 -5.75
C PRO A 166 4.79 -5.34 -5.89
N ASN A 167 4.90 -4.60 -6.99
CA ASN A 167 3.91 -3.56 -7.30
C ASN A 167 2.52 -4.18 -7.48
N CYS A 168 1.49 -3.44 -7.11
CA CYS A 168 0.09 -3.86 -7.11
C CYS A 168 -0.25 -5.05 -6.19
N THR A 169 0.63 -5.47 -5.28
CA THR A 169 0.28 -6.43 -4.23
C THR A 169 -0.86 -5.88 -3.38
N ILE A 170 -1.84 -6.73 -3.08
CA ILE A 170 -3.03 -6.41 -2.30
C ILE A 170 -2.97 -7.16 -0.97
N PHE A 171 -3.15 -6.43 0.13
CA PHE A 171 -3.33 -6.97 1.47
C PHE A 171 -4.81 -6.88 1.83
N LYS A 172 -5.48 -8.02 1.96
CA LYS A 172 -6.89 -8.12 2.33
C LYS A 172 -7.01 -8.30 3.83
N TYR A 173 -7.60 -7.31 4.47
CA TYR A 173 -7.90 -7.33 5.90
C TYR A 173 -9.39 -7.50 6.16
N GLU A 174 -9.69 -8.30 7.17
CA GLU A 174 -10.98 -8.30 7.84
C GLU A 174 -10.95 -7.29 8.98
N TYR A 175 -11.98 -6.47 9.07
CA TYR A 175 -12.11 -5.46 10.11
C TYR A 175 -13.34 -5.70 10.97
N GLU A 176 -13.15 -5.77 12.27
CA GLU A 176 -14.20 -5.83 13.26
C GLU A 176 -13.74 -5.26 14.60
N LYS A 177 -14.56 -4.41 15.22
CA LYS A 177 -14.29 -3.84 16.56
C LYS A 177 -12.91 -3.16 16.66
N GLN A 178 -12.60 -2.33 15.68
CA GLN A 178 -11.31 -1.59 15.56
C GLN A 178 -10.06 -2.47 15.46
N VAL A 179 -10.21 -3.72 15.08
CA VAL A 179 -9.10 -4.65 14.86
C VAL A 179 -9.07 -5.06 13.38
N PHE A 180 -7.89 -4.97 12.78
CA PHE A 180 -7.64 -5.50 11.45
C PHE A 180 -6.94 -6.85 11.56
N LYS A 181 -7.51 -7.85 10.91
CA LYS A 181 -6.90 -9.18 10.75
C LYS A 181 -6.49 -9.34 9.29
N LEU A 182 -5.20 -9.50 9.03
CA LEU A 182 -4.72 -9.81 7.68
C LEU A 182 -5.18 -11.20 7.29
N ALA A 183 -6.13 -11.29 6.37
CA ALA A 183 -6.71 -12.57 5.96
C ALA A 183 -5.93 -13.20 4.80
N GLU A 184 -5.47 -12.37 3.85
CA GLU A 184 -4.89 -12.85 2.61
C GLU A 184 -3.94 -11.81 2.00
N ILE A 185 -2.88 -12.28 1.35
CA ILE A 185 -2.02 -11.48 0.50
C ILE A 185 -2.21 -11.96 -0.95
N ILE A 186 -2.50 -11.04 -1.87
CA ILE A 186 -2.81 -11.34 -3.26
C ILE A 186 -1.73 -10.72 -4.13
N TYR A 187 -1.03 -11.56 -4.87
CA TYR A 187 0.04 -11.17 -5.77
C TYR A 187 -0.45 -11.25 -7.23
N PRO A 188 -0.48 -10.10 -7.95
CA PRO A 188 -0.80 -10.12 -9.38
C PRO A 188 0.30 -10.82 -10.18
N ASP A 189 -0.06 -11.78 -11.00
CA ASP A 189 0.82 -12.48 -11.93
C ASP A 189 0.44 -12.10 -13.37
N LEU A 190 1.15 -11.13 -13.95
CA LEU A 190 0.88 -10.66 -15.29
C LEU A 190 1.26 -11.68 -16.36
N ASP A 191 2.33 -12.43 -16.15
CA ASP A 191 2.87 -13.35 -17.15
C ASP A 191 1.89 -14.48 -17.42
N ASN A 192 1.27 -15.00 -16.36
CA ASN A 192 0.24 -16.04 -16.44
C ASN A 192 -1.19 -15.48 -16.50
N ASN A 193 -1.36 -14.14 -16.43
CA ASN A 193 -2.66 -13.46 -16.37
C ASN A 193 -3.56 -13.99 -15.24
N THR A 194 -2.98 -14.26 -14.07
CA THR A 194 -3.62 -14.81 -12.88
C THR A 194 -3.29 -14.03 -11.62
N PHE A 195 -3.79 -14.51 -10.48
CA PHE A 195 -3.46 -14.00 -9.15
C PHE A 195 -3.01 -15.17 -8.28
N GLU A 196 -1.89 -15.00 -7.55
CA GLU A 196 -1.48 -15.92 -6.50
C GLU A 196 -2.06 -15.45 -5.18
N PHE A 197 -2.73 -16.34 -4.45
CA PHE A 197 -3.37 -16.08 -3.18
C PHE A 197 -2.58 -16.74 -2.05
N GLN A 198 -2.21 -15.98 -1.05
CA GLN A 198 -1.56 -16.47 0.16
C GLN A 198 -2.48 -16.20 1.35
N GLU A 199 -3.12 -17.24 1.88
CA GLU A 199 -3.85 -17.16 3.16
C GLU A 199 -2.88 -16.93 4.31
N VAL A 200 -3.29 -16.11 5.29
CA VAL A 200 -2.54 -15.86 6.50
C VAL A 200 -3.21 -16.61 7.66
N ILE A 201 -2.51 -17.61 8.16
CA ILE A 201 -2.94 -18.43 9.31
C ILE A 201 -2.20 -17.91 10.55
N TYR A 202 -2.96 -17.61 11.63
CA TYR A 202 -2.44 -17.13 12.92
C TYR A 202 -2.29 -18.25 13.91
#